data_1ebf103fd834a4a46988e6f5765bfeb1
#
_entry.id   1ebf103fd834a4a46988e6f5765bfeb1
#
_cell.length_a   1.000
_cell.length_b   1.000
_cell.length_c   1.000
_cell.angle_alpha   90.00
_cell.angle_beta   90.00
_cell.angle_gamma   90.00
#
_symmetry.space_group_name_H-M   'P 1'
#
loop_
_entity.id
_entity.type
_entity.pdbx_description
1 polymer ?
#
loop_
_entity_poly.entity_id
_entity_poly.type
_entity_poly.pdbx_seq_one_letter_code
_entity_poly.pdbx_strand_id
1 'polypeptide(L)'
;MNRIRFFIVCGLLLASSAMCSAAVETYYFFVFSNPVAGHEDEYNKWYNDQHAPDVVAIPGFVTAQRFVKTDLPLYRMVDLQVPKYLVIYKIVTGDIEAVFKEVARRLETKETVMSPTFDSKTSVSYVYKPFRPEIKGVGGEPDGAKPGPKQTYYQVVFTAMVEGKEDEFNKFYDNHHAPELAAIPGFVSAQRMILARPPSASIPASKYLALFKVETSDLAAVKQVATRPGTTSPAFDTKATRGYTFRAIGPVIEGDKIRDARAVRARSAQASR
;
A
#
# COMPACT_ATOMS: atom_id res chain seq x y z
N MET A 1 3.78 -80.42 22.25
CA MET A 1 4.22 -79.68 21.09
C MET A 1 3.23 -78.50 20.81
N ASN A 2 3.44 -77.37 21.48
CA ASN A 2 2.58 -76.18 21.35
C ASN A 2 3.20 -75.18 20.38
N ARG A 3 2.55 -74.89 19.26
CA ARG A 3 2.97 -73.87 18.31
C ARG A 3 2.25 -72.55 18.65
N ILE A 4 3.03 -71.57 19.17
CA ILE A 4 2.56 -70.21 19.42
C ILE A 4 2.60 -69.47 18.07
N ARG A 5 1.43 -68.98 17.61
CA ARG A 5 1.30 -68.11 16.42
C ARG A 5 1.40 -66.67 16.91
N PHE A 6 2.50 -65.98 16.48
CA PHE A 6 2.63 -64.51 16.62
C PHE A 6 1.80 -63.83 15.54
N PHE A 7 0.82 -63.03 15.92
CA PHE A 7 0.15 -62.06 15.04
C PHE A 7 0.91 -60.75 15.13
N ILE A 8 1.53 -60.34 14.02
CA ILE A 8 2.10 -58.99 13.86
C ILE A 8 0.95 -58.10 13.40
N VAL A 9 0.49 -57.21 14.29
CA VAL A 9 -0.44 -56.13 13.94
C VAL A 9 0.40 -54.97 13.42
N CYS A 10 0.38 -54.79 12.10
CA CYS A 10 1.02 -53.65 11.44
C CYS A 10 0.07 -52.45 11.57
N GLY A 11 0.31 -51.60 12.56
CA GLY A 11 -0.42 -50.34 12.73
C GLY A 11 0.01 -49.32 11.67
N LEU A 12 -0.85 -49.05 10.68
CA LEU A 12 -0.66 -47.93 9.75
C LEU A 12 -0.94 -46.64 10.52
N LEU A 13 0.10 -45.92 10.88
CA LEU A 13 0.03 -44.52 11.32
C LEU A 13 -0.21 -43.66 10.09
N LEU A 14 -1.48 -43.28 9.86
CA LEU A 14 -1.87 -42.22 8.94
C LEU A 14 -1.38 -40.88 9.55
N ALA A 15 -0.24 -40.42 9.14
CA ALA A 15 0.22 -39.03 9.40
C ALA A 15 -0.67 -38.09 8.61
N SER A 16 -1.73 -37.56 9.21
CA SER A 16 -2.48 -36.44 8.70
C SER A 16 -1.58 -35.21 8.74
N SER A 17 -0.93 -34.89 7.61
CA SER A 17 -0.31 -33.61 7.40
C SER A 17 -1.43 -32.56 7.35
N ALA A 18 -1.70 -31.93 8.50
CA ALA A 18 -2.50 -30.72 8.54
C ALA A 18 -1.77 -29.67 7.71
N MET A 19 -2.23 -29.43 6.47
CA MET A 19 -1.82 -28.26 5.70
C MET A 19 -2.31 -27.04 6.50
N CYS A 20 -1.41 -26.43 7.26
CA CYS A 20 -1.66 -25.15 7.90
C CYS A 20 -1.83 -24.15 6.77
N SER A 21 -3.05 -23.88 6.35
CA SER A 21 -3.35 -22.79 5.44
C SER A 21 -2.95 -21.50 6.16
N ALA A 22 -1.95 -20.80 5.63
CA ALA A 22 -1.56 -19.52 6.18
C ALA A 22 -2.78 -18.58 6.15
N ALA A 23 -2.98 -17.83 7.24
CA ALA A 23 -4.07 -16.87 7.31
C ALA A 23 -3.95 -15.86 6.17
N VAL A 24 -5.08 -15.58 5.51
CA VAL A 24 -5.13 -14.57 4.46
C VAL A 24 -5.00 -13.19 5.10
N GLU A 25 -4.01 -12.43 4.68
CA GLU A 25 -3.71 -11.09 5.18
C GLU A 25 -3.83 -10.04 4.05
N THR A 26 -4.03 -8.80 4.45
CA THR A 26 -4.00 -7.64 3.55
C THR A 26 -2.62 -6.99 3.60
N TYR A 27 -2.07 -6.69 2.42
CA TYR A 27 -0.83 -5.94 2.26
C TYR A 27 -1.06 -4.75 1.35
N TYR A 28 -0.23 -3.73 1.52
CA TYR A 28 -0.18 -2.57 0.65
C TYR A 28 1.23 -2.45 0.09
N PHE A 29 1.32 -2.48 -1.23
CA PHE A 29 2.57 -2.31 -1.96
C PHE A 29 2.62 -0.90 -2.52
N PHE A 30 3.53 -0.10 -1.97
CA PHE A 30 3.76 1.30 -2.34
C PHE A 30 4.91 1.35 -3.33
N VAL A 31 4.68 1.90 -4.51
CA VAL A 31 5.72 2.10 -5.54
C VAL A 31 5.83 3.58 -5.84
N PHE A 32 6.94 4.18 -5.41
CA PHE A 32 7.29 5.56 -5.72
C PHE A 32 8.20 5.57 -6.94
N SER A 33 7.93 6.43 -7.92
CA SER A 33 8.68 6.46 -9.17
C SER A 33 8.64 7.82 -9.86
N ASN A 34 9.62 8.05 -10.72
CA ASN A 34 9.65 9.20 -11.64
C ASN A 34 9.61 8.70 -13.08
N PRO A 35 9.10 9.52 -14.01
CA PRO A 35 9.39 9.35 -15.42
C PRO A 35 10.87 9.72 -15.70
N VAL A 36 11.43 9.15 -16.75
CA VAL A 36 12.64 9.69 -17.36
C VAL A 36 12.36 11.12 -17.82
N ALA A 37 13.31 12.03 -17.63
CA ALA A 37 13.13 13.45 -17.96
C ALA A 37 12.65 13.64 -19.40
N GLY A 38 11.60 14.44 -19.58
CA GLY A 38 10.99 14.73 -20.89
C GLY A 38 9.96 13.68 -21.37
N HIS A 39 9.77 12.55 -20.66
CA HIS A 39 8.88 11.47 -21.08
C HIS A 39 7.68 11.27 -20.15
N GLU A 40 7.22 12.32 -19.49
CA GLU A 40 6.15 12.21 -18.48
C GLU A 40 4.82 11.74 -19.06
N ASP A 41 4.43 12.24 -20.23
CA ASP A 41 3.16 11.89 -20.87
C ASP A 41 3.15 10.40 -21.32
N GLU A 42 4.25 9.94 -21.92
CA GLU A 42 4.43 8.54 -22.32
C GLU A 42 4.45 7.62 -21.11
N TYR A 43 5.14 8.01 -20.04
CA TYR A 43 5.16 7.29 -18.77
C TYR A 43 3.75 7.16 -18.18
N ASN A 44 2.99 8.27 -18.14
CA ASN A 44 1.64 8.27 -17.61
C ASN A 44 0.70 7.40 -18.45
N LYS A 45 0.80 7.48 -19.77
CA LYS A 45 0.02 6.64 -20.69
C LYS A 45 0.34 5.16 -20.49
N TRP A 46 1.61 4.78 -20.50
CA TRP A 46 2.05 3.40 -20.27
C TRP A 46 1.57 2.88 -18.93
N TYR A 47 1.71 3.69 -17.88
CA TYR A 47 1.33 3.26 -16.53
C TYR A 47 -0.18 3.02 -16.40
N ASN A 48 -1.00 3.91 -16.98
CA ASN A 48 -2.45 3.82 -16.92
C ASN A 48 -3.01 2.68 -17.81
N ASP A 49 -2.52 2.61 -19.05
CA ASP A 49 -3.14 1.78 -20.08
C ASP A 49 -2.61 0.33 -20.05
N GLN A 50 -1.40 0.13 -19.54
CA GLN A 50 -0.72 -1.15 -19.59
C GLN A 50 -0.23 -1.63 -18.21
N HIS A 51 0.71 -0.89 -17.57
CA HIS A 51 1.45 -1.43 -16.44
C HIS A 51 0.58 -1.71 -15.21
N ALA A 52 -0.21 -0.72 -14.75
CA ALA A 52 -1.07 -0.92 -13.59
C ALA A 52 -2.15 -2.00 -13.82
N PRO A 53 -2.84 -2.06 -15.00
CA PRO A 53 -3.69 -3.20 -15.36
C PRO A 53 -2.96 -4.55 -15.41
N ASP A 54 -1.70 -4.60 -15.88
CA ASP A 54 -0.93 -5.85 -15.92
C ASP A 54 -0.58 -6.35 -14.52
N VAL A 55 -0.12 -5.45 -13.66
CA VAL A 55 0.23 -5.80 -12.28
C VAL A 55 -1.00 -6.21 -11.47
N VAL A 56 -2.11 -5.45 -11.57
CA VAL A 56 -3.32 -5.77 -10.79
C VAL A 56 -4.03 -7.05 -11.26
N ALA A 57 -3.73 -7.53 -12.48
CA ALA A 57 -4.19 -8.82 -12.98
C ALA A 57 -3.45 -10.02 -12.36
N ILE A 58 -2.34 -9.80 -11.66
CA ILE A 58 -1.63 -10.87 -10.95
C ILE A 58 -2.50 -11.38 -9.80
N PRO A 59 -2.63 -12.71 -9.60
CA PRO A 59 -3.35 -13.26 -8.46
C PRO A 59 -2.83 -12.72 -7.13
N GLY A 60 -3.74 -12.38 -6.23
CA GLY A 60 -3.43 -11.72 -4.96
C GLY A 60 -3.57 -10.19 -5.00
N PHE A 61 -3.33 -9.53 -6.14
CA PHE A 61 -3.62 -8.12 -6.29
C PHE A 61 -5.13 -7.86 -6.40
N VAL A 62 -5.63 -6.92 -5.58
CA VAL A 62 -7.06 -6.59 -5.52
C VAL A 62 -7.34 -5.25 -6.20
N THR A 63 -6.56 -4.22 -5.86
CA THR A 63 -6.71 -2.90 -6.46
C THR A 63 -5.37 -2.24 -6.71
N ALA A 64 -5.36 -1.28 -7.65
CA ALA A 64 -4.29 -0.31 -7.84
C ALA A 64 -4.88 1.10 -7.93
N GLN A 65 -4.22 2.09 -7.34
CA GLN A 65 -4.54 3.49 -7.55
C GLN A 65 -3.27 4.30 -7.69
N ARG A 66 -3.27 5.21 -8.66
CA ARG A 66 -2.15 6.10 -8.94
C ARG A 66 -2.35 7.48 -8.30
N PHE A 67 -1.24 8.08 -7.94
CA PHE A 67 -1.19 9.38 -7.28
C PHE A 67 -0.03 10.22 -7.81
N VAL A 68 -0.18 11.54 -7.70
CA VAL A 68 0.88 12.52 -7.94
C VAL A 68 1.14 13.32 -6.67
N LYS A 69 2.40 13.55 -6.34
CA LYS A 69 2.80 14.37 -5.19
C LYS A 69 2.23 15.79 -5.32
N THR A 70 1.68 16.32 -4.23
CA THR A 70 1.21 17.71 -4.20
C THR A 70 2.31 18.65 -3.71
N ASP A 71 2.24 19.90 -4.13
CA ASP A 71 3.11 20.96 -3.63
C ASP A 71 2.63 21.53 -2.27
N LEU A 72 1.48 21.07 -1.79
CA LEU A 72 0.89 21.46 -0.52
C LEU A 72 0.91 20.27 0.47
N PRO A 73 2.02 20.05 1.21
CA PRO A 73 2.04 19.00 2.22
C PRO A 73 1.12 19.38 3.39
N LEU A 74 0.35 18.40 3.90
CA LEU A 74 -0.52 18.61 5.07
C LEU A 74 0.26 18.90 6.34
N TYR A 75 1.50 18.36 6.45
CA TYR A 75 2.38 18.58 7.59
C TYR A 75 3.73 19.12 7.13
N ARG A 76 4.35 19.95 7.99
CA ARG A 76 5.72 20.39 7.77
C ARG A 76 6.67 19.26 8.15
N MET A 77 7.13 18.51 7.16
CA MET A 77 8.07 17.42 7.36
C MET A 77 9.38 17.69 6.65
N VAL A 78 10.44 17.01 7.11
CA VAL A 78 11.77 17.14 6.51
C VAL A 78 11.70 16.68 5.06
N ASP A 79 12.11 17.58 4.15
CA ASP A 79 12.09 17.35 2.71
C ASP A 79 13.16 16.32 2.34
N LEU A 80 12.75 15.08 2.16
CA LEU A 80 13.51 14.12 1.38
C LEU A 80 12.92 14.13 -0.03
N GLN A 81 13.78 14.06 -1.02
CA GLN A 81 13.35 13.95 -2.41
C GLN A 81 12.63 12.61 -2.61
N VAL A 82 11.31 12.63 -2.45
CA VAL A 82 10.48 11.50 -2.81
C VAL A 82 10.08 11.63 -4.28
N PRO A 83 10.00 10.55 -5.05
CA PRO A 83 9.55 10.57 -6.43
C PRO A 83 8.18 11.23 -6.61
N LYS A 84 7.94 11.78 -7.81
CA LYS A 84 6.73 12.55 -8.14
C LYS A 84 5.46 11.72 -8.11
N TYR A 85 5.55 10.44 -8.50
CA TYR A 85 4.41 9.53 -8.61
C TYR A 85 4.46 8.44 -7.56
N LEU A 86 3.26 8.03 -7.13
CA LEU A 86 3.04 6.91 -6.23
C LEU A 86 1.94 6.02 -6.83
N VAL A 87 2.13 4.72 -6.75
CA VAL A 87 1.05 3.76 -6.91
C VAL A 87 0.92 2.97 -5.62
N ILE A 88 -0.31 2.80 -5.16
CA ILE A 88 -0.64 1.94 -4.03
C ILE A 88 -1.42 0.75 -4.59
N TYR A 89 -0.85 -0.44 -4.44
CA TYR A 89 -1.53 -1.69 -4.72
C TYR A 89 -2.00 -2.32 -3.41
N LYS A 90 -3.26 -2.75 -3.37
CA LYS A 90 -3.76 -3.61 -2.30
C LYS A 90 -3.63 -5.06 -2.73
N ILE A 91 -3.05 -5.87 -1.86
CA ILE A 91 -2.84 -7.31 -2.05
C ILE A 91 -3.54 -8.04 -0.91
N VAL A 92 -4.25 -9.13 -1.23
CA VAL A 92 -4.89 -10.02 -0.25
C VAL A 92 -4.43 -11.44 -0.56
N THR A 93 -3.67 -12.04 0.36
CA THR A 93 -3.04 -13.34 0.12
C THR A 93 -2.66 -14.02 1.44
N GLY A 94 -2.59 -15.35 1.43
CA GLY A 94 -1.95 -16.16 2.49
C GLY A 94 -0.44 -16.31 2.31
N ASP A 95 0.10 -15.94 1.12
CA ASP A 95 1.54 -16.06 0.80
C ASP A 95 2.01 -14.87 -0.04
N ILE A 96 2.54 -13.87 0.63
CA ILE A 96 3.05 -12.66 -0.02
C ILE A 96 4.31 -12.93 -0.85
N GLU A 97 5.12 -13.90 -0.47
CA GLU A 97 6.33 -14.25 -1.21
C GLU A 97 5.99 -14.92 -2.55
N ALA A 98 4.98 -15.79 -2.58
CA ALA A 98 4.50 -16.36 -3.84
C ALA A 98 3.97 -15.29 -4.80
N VAL A 99 3.27 -14.26 -4.29
CA VAL A 99 2.81 -13.13 -5.10
C VAL A 99 3.99 -12.39 -5.73
N PHE A 100 5.04 -12.06 -4.96
CA PHE A 100 6.20 -11.36 -5.50
C PHE A 100 7.09 -12.23 -6.41
N LYS A 101 7.11 -13.55 -6.19
CA LYS A 101 7.72 -14.49 -7.14
C LYS A 101 7.02 -14.47 -8.49
N GLU A 102 5.68 -14.41 -8.51
CA GLU A 102 4.91 -14.29 -9.75
C GLU A 102 5.12 -12.92 -10.43
N VAL A 103 5.24 -11.82 -9.66
CA VAL A 103 5.64 -10.50 -10.20
C VAL A 103 6.98 -10.61 -10.93
N ALA A 104 8.00 -11.19 -10.30
CA ALA A 104 9.33 -11.36 -10.89
C ALA A 104 9.28 -12.21 -12.16
N ARG A 105 8.57 -13.36 -12.13
CA ARG A 105 8.40 -14.23 -13.30
C ARG A 105 7.79 -13.47 -14.49
N ARG A 106 6.74 -12.66 -14.25
CA ARG A 106 6.09 -11.90 -15.34
C ARG A 106 6.95 -10.80 -15.92
N LEU A 107 7.81 -10.20 -15.12
CA LEU A 107 8.81 -9.24 -15.61
C LEU A 107 9.86 -9.93 -16.49
N GLU A 108 10.37 -11.10 -16.09
CA GLU A 108 11.34 -11.89 -16.85
C GLU A 108 10.77 -12.41 -18.16
N THR A 109 9.52 -12.90 -18.17
CA THR A 109 8.84 -13.43 -19.36
C THR A 109 8.21 -12.35 -20.22
N LYS A 110 8.32 -11.07 -19.83
CA LYS A 110 7.69 -9.92 -20.50
C LYS A 110 6.16 -9.98 -20.58
N GLU A 111 5.52 -10.77 -19.73
CA GLU A 111 4.06 -10.70 -19.53
C GLU A 111 3.64 -9.38 -18.89
N THR A 112 4.55 -8.75 -18.15
CA THR A 112 4.45 -7.37 -17.69
C THR A 112 5.61 -6.59 -18.28
N VAL A 113 5.33 -5.71 -19.23
CA VAL A 113 6.36 -4.98 -19.98
C VAL A 113 6.73 -3.69 -19.24
N MET A 114 8.01 -3.52 -18.96
CA MET A 114 8.54 -2.24 -18.44
C MET A 114 8.79 -1.26 -19.59
N SER A 115 8.40 -0.01 -19.36
CA SER A 115 8.68 1.07 -20.30
C SER A 115 10.07 1.66 -20.10
N PRO A 116 10.78 2.04 -21.17
CA PRO A 116 12.02 2.82 -21.06
C PRO A 116 11.80 4.21 -20.45
N THR A 117 10.55 4.68 -20.38
CA THR A 117 10.21 5.96 -19.72
C THR A 117 10.12 5.88 -18.20
N PHE A 118 10.17 4.67 -17.62
CA PHE A 118 10.23 4.46 -16.19
C PHE A 118 11.66 4.60 -15.67
N ASP A 119 11.89 5.58 -14.79
CA ASP A 119 13.21 5.76 -14.17
C ASP A 119 13.41 4.75 -13.02
N SER A 120 13.98 3.61 -13.33
CA SER A 120 14.26 2.55 -12.36
C SER A 120 15.31 2.95 -11.31
N LYS A 121 16.15 3.96 -11.59
CA LYS A 121 17.23 4.40 -10.68
C LYS A 121 16.70 5.19 -9.49
N THR A 122 15.58 5.90 -9.69
CA THR A 122 14.95 6.70 -8.63
C THR A 122 13.71 6.05 -8.04
N SER A 123 13.31 4.88 -8.57
CA SER A 123 12.15 4.16 -8.03
C SER A 123 12.48 3.46 -6.72
N VAL A 124 11.52 3.48 -5.80
CA VAL A 124 11.60 2.76 -4.54
C VAL A 124 10.25 2.17 -4.19
N SER A 125 10.26 0.97 -3.60
CA SER A 125 9.03 0.32 -3.20
C SER A 125 9.09 -0.26 -1.80
N TYR A 126 7.93 -0.30 -1.15
CA TYR A 126 7.75 -0.81 0.20
C TYR A 126 6.51 -1.68 0.28
N VAL A 127 6.56 -2.72 1.10
CA VAL A 127 5.39 -3.54 1.42
C VAL A 127 5.08 -3.39 2.90
N TYR A 128 3.92 -2.86 3.18
CA TYR A 128 3.39 -2.72 4.54
C TYR A 128 2.11 -3.52 4.71
N LYS A 129 1.81 -3.93 5.95
CA LYS A 129 0.52 -4.52 6.29
C LYS A 129 -0.12 -3.78 7.46
N PRO A 130 -1.46 -3.69 7.50
CA PRO A 130 -2.16 -3.18 8.68
C PRO A 130 -1.78 -3.99 9.92
N PHE A 131 -1.54 -3.32 11.04
CA PHE A 131 -1.32 -3.99 12.31
C PHE A 131 -2.24 -3.46 13.43
N ARG A 132 -3.06 -2.45 13.08
CA ARG A 132 -4.16 -1.93 13.90
C ARG A 132 -5.41 -1.83 13.04
N PRO A 133 -6.60 -1.88 13.64
CA PRO A 133 -7.84 -1.56 12.94
C PRO A 133 -7.77 -0.17 12.29
N GLU A 134 -8.41 -0.02 11.13
CA GLU A 134 -8.57 1.28 10.50
C GLU A 134 -9.49 2.16 11.36
N ILE A 135 -9.07 3.40 11.59
CA ILE A 135 -9.88 4.41 12.27
C ILE A 135 -10.68 5.14 11.18
N LYS A 136 -12.00 5.12 11.31
CA LYS A 136 -12.88 5.90 10.44
C LYS A 136 -12.78 7.38 10.80
N GLY A 137 -12.49 8.22 9.83
CA GLY A 137 -12.46 9.66 9.98
C GLY A 137 -13.85 10.30 9.90
N VAL A 138 -13.94 11.56 10.30
CA VAL A 138 -15.23 12.30 10.30
C VAL A 138 -15.67 12.71 8.89
N GLY A 139 -14.73 12.79 7.92
CA GLY A 139 -15.02 13.28 6.58
C GLY A 139 -15.47 14.74 6.57
N GLY A 140 -16.33 15.10 5.60
CA GLY A 140 -16.84 16.46 5.48
C GLY A 140 -15.83 17.44 4.91
N GLU A 141 -16.09 18.74 5.11
CA GLU A 141 -15.19 19.84 4.74
C GLU A 141 -14.90 20.69 5.98
N PRO A 142 -13.71 21.27 6.12
CA PRO A 142 -13.46 22.29 7.15
C PRO A 142 -14.31 23.53 6.95
N ASP A 143 -14.58 24.24 8.03
CA ASP A 143 -15.25 25.54 7.97
C ASP A 143 -14.46 26.51 7.09
N GLY A 144 -15.18 27.19 6.19
CA GLY A 144 -14.59 28.14 5.24
C GLY A 144 -13.86 27.51 4.06
N ALA A 145 -13.96 26.17 3.88
CA ALA A 145 -13.43 25.52 2.69
C ALA A 145 -14.07 26.05 1.40
N LYS A 146 -13.27 26.23 0.36
CA LYS A 146 -13.74 26.66 -0.96
C LYS A 146 -14.56 25.55 -1.60
N PRO A 147 -15.77 25.86 -2.13
CA PRO A 147 -16.57 24.87 -2.85
C PRO A 147 -15.89 24.42 -4.14
N GLY A 148 -16.02 23.14 -4.47
CA GLY A 148 -15.45 22.57 -5.68
C GLY A 148 -15.62 21.06 -5.74
N PRO A 149 -15.14 20.41 -6.81
CA PRO A 149 -15.11 18.96 -6.89
C PRO A 149 -14.14 18.38 -5.86
N LYS A 150 -14.65 17.42 -5.08
CA LYS A 150 -13.80 16.70 -4.13
C LYS A 150 -12.70 15.93 -4.84
N GLN A 151 -11.50 16.00 -4.26
CA GLN A 151 -10.34 15.23 -4.66
C GLN A 151 -9.96 14.28 -3.53
N THR A 152 -9.44 13.12 -3.89
CA THR A 152 -8.88 12.17 -2.93
C THR A 152 -7.38 12.41 -2.79
N TYR A 153 -6.93 12.54 -1.55
CA TYR A 153 -5.52 12.64 -1.19
C TYR A 153 -5.15 11.54 -0.22
N TYR A 154 -3.89 11.12 -0.29
CA TYR A 154 -3.29 10.29 0.74
C TYR A 154 -2.09 11.02 1.36
N GLN A 155 -2.14 11.13 2.68
CA GLN A 155 -0.97 11.50 3.47
C GLN A 155 -0.26 10.21 3.87
N VAL A 156 0.92 9.98 3.30
CA VAL A 156 1.78 8.83 3.59
C VAL A 156 2.85 9.26 4.57
N VAL A 157 2.87 8.69 5.76
CA VAL A 157 3.78 9.10 6.83
C VAL A 157 4.63 7.91 7.26
N PHE A 158 5.91 7.94 6.93
CA PHE A 158 6.92 7.05 7.46
C PHE A 158 7.30 7.53 8.85
N THR A 159 6.75 6.89 9.87
CA THR A 159 6.87 7.34 11.24
C THR A 159 8.14 6.82 11.91
N ALA A 160 8.80 7.67 12.67
CA ALA A 160 9.94 7.33 13.48
C ALA A 160 9.63 7.46 14.97
N MET A 161 10.29 6.65 15.77
CA MET A 161 10.18 6.65 17.22
C MET A 161 11.57 6.79 17.82
N VAL A 162 11.63 7.34 19.03
CA VAL A 162 12.85 7.39 19.82
C VAL A 162 13.22 5.96 20.23
N GLU A 163 14.48 5.62 20.12
CA GLU A 163 15.01 4.29 20.47
C GLU A 163 14.62 3.90 21.90
N GLY A 164 14.19 2.66 22.09
CA GLY A 164 13.73 2.12 23.38
C GLY A 164 12.33 2.54 23.80
N LYS A 165 11.64 3.41 23.05
CA LYS A 165 10.30 3.95 23.39
C LYS A 165 9.16 3.43 22.52
N GLU A 166 9.29 2.24 21.97
CA GLU A 166 8.33 1.70 21.02
C GLU A 166 6.92 1.56 21.60
N ASP A 167 6.79 1.04 22.82
CA ASP A 167 5.49 0.86 23.47
C ASP A 167 4.82 2.21 23.79
N GLU A 168 5.59 3.19 24.27
CA GLU A 168 5.11 4.55 24.54
C GLU A 168 4.66 5.22 23.23
N PHE A 169 5.45 5.10 22.16
CA PHE A 169 5.12 5.58 20.83
C PHE A 169 3.82 4.97 20.31
N ASN A 170 3.67 3.64 20.40
CA ASN A 170 2.48 2.97 19.92
C ASN A 170 1.24 3.36 20.72
N LYS A 171 1.32 3.44 22.05
CA LYS A 171 0.22 3.92 22.91
C LYS A 171 -0.20 5.35 22.56
N PHE A 172 0.78 6.24 22.39
CA PHE A 172 0.52 7.63 21.97
C PHE A 172 -0.17 7.70 20.61
N TYR A 173 0.38 6.97 19.64
CA TYR A 173 -0.13 7.01 18.28
C TYR A 173 -1.55 6.45 18.16
N ASP A 174 -1.81 5.31 18.84
CA ASP A 174 -3.10 4.61 18.80
C ASP A 174 -4.21 5.35 19.55
N ASN A 175 -3.88 5.95 20.73
CA ASN A 175 -4.87 6.52 21.63
C ASN A 175 -5.08 8.03 21.45
N HIS A 176 -4.13 8.72 20.83
CA HIS A 176 -4.15 10.18 20.69
C HIS A 176 -3.95 10.61 19.24
N HIS A 177 -2.76 10.39 18.69
CA HIS A 177 -2.35 11.03 17.43
C HIS A 177 -3.22 10.64 16.22
N ALA A 178 -3.42 9.35 16.00
CA ALA A 178 -4.24 8.90 14.84
C ALA A 178 -5.74 9.24 15.02
N PRO A 179 -6.36 9.08 16.19
CA PRO A 179 -7.72 9.55 16.46
C PRO A 179 -7.89 11.07 16.30
N GLU A 180 -6.96 11.88 16.80
CA GLU A 180 -7.01 13.34 16.67
C GLU A 180 -6.98 13.76 15.19
N LEU A 181 -6.13 13.12 14.38
CA LEU A 181 -6.08 13.41 12.94
C LEU A 181 -7.34 12.94 12.22
N ALA A 182 -7.86 11.76 12.57
CA ALA A 182 -9.11 11.25 12.00
C ALA A 182 -10.33 12.12 12.34
N ALA A 183 -10.29 12.89 13.42
CA ALA A 183 -11.32 13.84 13.83
C ALA A 183 -11.28 15.19 13.08
N ILE A 184 -10.27 15.40 12.21
CA ILE A 184 -10.19 16.62 11.40
C ILE A 184 -11.14 16.50 10.19
N PRO A 185 -12.01 17.50 9.91
CA PRO A 185 -12.81 17.52 8.70
C PRO A 185 -11.96 17.38 7.44
N GLY A 186 -12.43 16.53 6.53
CA GLY A 186 -11.69 16.11 5.34
C GLY A 186 -10.98 14.77 5.48
N PHE A 187 -10.59 14.35 6.70
CA PHE A 187 -10.01 13.02 6.91
C PHE A 187 -11.12 11.95 6.88
N VAL A 188 -10.93 10.93 6.04
CA VAL A 188 -11.88 9.83 5.82
C VAL A 188 -11.46 8.58 6.58
N SER A 189 -10.16 8.31 6.63
CA SER A 189 -9.62 7.18 7.42
C SER A 189 -8.16 7.40 7.80
N ALA A 190 -7.75 6.68 8.85
CA ALA A 190 -6.37 6.56 9.30
C ALA A 190 -6.03 5.08 9.51
N GLN A 191 -5.01 4.59 8.80
CA GLN A 191 -4.54 3.22 8.90
C GLN A 191 -3.08 3.17 9.33
N ARG A 192 -2.82 2.53 10.45
CA ARG A 192 -1.46 2.21 10.89
C ARG A 192 -0.99 0.90 10.30
N MET A 193 0.23 0.91 9.79
CA MET A 193 0.83 -0.23 9.11
C MET A 193 2.23 -0.53 9.65
N ILE A 194 2.63 -1.79 9.56
CA ILE A 194 3.98 -2.25 9.88
C ILE A 194 4.66 -2.78 8.62
N LEU A 195 5.95 -2.57 8.50
CA LEU A 195 6.75 -3.07 7.38
C LEU A 195 6.66 -4.60 7.33
N ALA A 196 6.23 -5.14 6.19
CA ALA A 196 6.01 -6.57 5.98
C ALA A 196 7.15 -7.24 5.21
N ARG A 197 7.84 -6.46 4.35
CA ARG A 197 9.01 -6.93 3.58
C ARG A 197 10.07 -5.83 3.52
N PRO A 198 11.37 -6.21 3.45
CA PRO A 198 12.43 -5.24 3.18
C PRO A 198 12.13 -4.44 1.90
N PRO A 199 12.53 -3.15 1.84
CA PRO A 199 12.37 -2.34 0.64
C PRO A 199 13.20 -2.88 -0.52
N SER A 200 12.79 -2.53 -1.75
CA SER A 200 13.48 -2.95 -2.98
C SER A 200 14.84 -2.26 -3.21
N ALA A 201 15.12 -1.19 -2.47
CA ALA A 201 16.38 -0.45 -2.56
C ALA A 201 16.99 -0.29 -1.16
N SER A 202 18.29 0.00 -1.09
CA SER A 202 19.03 0.25 0.16
C SER A 202 18.64 1.60 0.82
N ILE A 203 17.34 1.93 0.81
CA ILE A 203 16.81 3.12 1.45
C ILE A 203 16.29 2.73 2.83
N PRO A 204 16.58 3.50 3.88
CA PRO A 204 16.03 3.24 5.20
C PRO A 204 14.52 3.16 5.16
N ALA A 205 13.95 2.03 5.56
CA ALA A 205 12.51 1.87 5.72
C ALA A 205 12.15 2.11 7.18
N SER A 206 11.12 2.92 7.42
CA SER A 206 10.53 3.03 8.75
C SER A 206 9.81 1.73 9.10
N LYS A 207 9.95 1.25 10.33
CA LYS A 207 9.20 0.09 10.85
C LYS A 207 7.70 0.32 10.74
N TYR A 208 7.25 1.54 10.96
CA TYR A 208 5.84 1.94 10.95
C TYR A 208 5.54 2.98 9.87
N LEU A 209 4.37 2.84 9.27
CA LEU A 209 3.77 3.78 8.35
C LEU A 209 2.35 4.10 8.81
N ALA A 210 1.95 5.37 8.70
CA ALA A 210 0.57 5.77 8.83
C ALA A 210 0.07 6.30 7.47
N LEU A 211 -1.07 5.78 7.04
CA LEU A 211 -1.74 6.19 5.81
C LEU A 211 -3.05 6.87 6.18
N PHE A 212 -3.19 8.15 5.84
CA PHE A 212 -4.42 8.90 6.04
C PHE A 212 -5.06 9.19 4.69
N LYS A 213 -6.32 8.81 4.56
CA LYS A 213 -7.14 9.20 3.40
C LYS A 213 -7.85 10.49 3.70
N VAL A 214 -7.76 11.44 2.77
CA VAL A 214 -8.41 12.75 2.83
C VAL A 214 -9.23 12.96 1.58
N GLU A 215 -10.48 13.40 1.74
CA GLU A 215 -11.37 13.77 0.65
C GLU A 215 -11.87 15.20 0.89
N THR A 216 -11.47 16.13 0.03
CA THR A 216 -11.80 17.55 0.16
C THR A 216 -11.81 18.27 -1.18
N SER A 217 -12.57 19.34 -1.27
CA SER A 217 -12.49 20.31 -2.35
C SER A 217 -11.41 21.38 -2.10
N ASP A 218 -10.93 21.51 -0.84
CA ASP A 218 -9.93 22.51 -0.42
C ASP A 218 -8.89 21.92 0.54
N LEU A 219 -7.81 21.41 -0.04
CA LEU A 219 -6.71 20.85 0.76
C LEU A 219 -6.04 21.91 1.66
N ALA A 220 -6.07 23.20 1.27
CA ALA A 220 -5.48 24.27 2.06
C ALA A 220 -6.27 24.50 3.35
N ALA A 221 -7.59 24.44 3.31
CA ALA A 221 -8.45 24.51 4.48
C ALA A 221 -8.19 23.32 5.44
N VAL A 222 -8.10 22.10 4.91
CA VAL A 222 -7.72 20.92 5.72
C VAL A 222 -6.36 21.13 6.39
N LYS A 223 -5.36 21.65 5.65
CA LYS A 223 -4.03 21.92 6.19
C LYS A 223 -4.07 22.90 7.36
N GLN A 224 -4.86 23.98 7.27
CA GLN A 224 -4.97 24.97 8.36
C GLN A 224 -5.45 24.33 9.66
N VAL A 225 -6.36 23.36 9.60
CA VAL A 225 -6.82 22.62 10.78
C VAL A 225 -5.78 21.60 11.23
N ALA A 226 -5.20 20.83 10.30
CA ALA A 226 -4.25 19.77 10.59
C ALA A 226 -2.92 20.27 11.21
N THR A 227 -2.54 21.52 10.96
CA THR A 227 -1.31 22.12 11.50
C THR A 227 -1.51 22.78 12.88
N ARG A 228 -2.71 22.75 13.46
CA ARG A 228 -2.92 23.22 14.83
C ARG A 228 -2.19 22.31 15.81
N PRO A 229 -1.72 22.88 16.95
CA PRO A 229 -1.09 22.07 17.98
C PRO A 229 -2.02 20.93 18.45
N GLY A 230 -1.51 19.71 18.43
CA GLY A 230 -2.18 18.52 18.96
C GLY A 230 -1.41 17.94 20.14
N THR A 231 -1.85 16.78 20.61
CA THR A 231 -1.13 16.03 21.64
C THR A 231 0.26 15.62 21.13
N THR A 232 1.27 15.72 22.00
CA THR A 232 2.66 15.38 21.68
C THR A 232 3.16 14.25 22.58
N SER A 233 4.20 13.55 22.14
CA SER A 233 4.88 12.54 22.96
C SER A 233 6.39 12.63 22.76
N PRO A 234 7.18 12.51 23.83
CA PRO A 234 8.63 12.42 23.71
C PRO A 234 9.11 11.10 23.06
N ALA A 235 8.22 10.14 22.85
CA ALA A 235 8.51 8.89 22.14
C ALA A 235 8.42 9.03 20.60
N PHE A 236 7.78 10.10 20.13
CA PHE A 236 7.61 10.35 18.70
C PHE A 236 8.76 11.20 18.16
N ASP A 237 9.62 10.61 17.34
CA ASP A 237 10.72 11.34 16.69
C ASP A 237 10.19 12.09 15.45
N THR A 238 9.75 13.32 15.68
CA THR A 238 9.23 14.18 14.61
C THR A 238 10.33 14.63 13.63
N LYS A 239 11.62 14.60 14.04
CA LYS A 239 12.74 14.99 13.18
C LYS A 239 13.09 13.89 12.17
N ALA A 240 12.96 12.64 12.56
CA ALA A 240 13.21 11.49 11.69
C ALA A 240 11.95 11.03 10.91
N THR A 241 10.75 11.45 11.32
CA THR A 241 9.50 11.16 10.61
C THR A 241 9.45 11.89 9.27
N ARG A 242 8.93 11.21 8.23
CA ARG A 242 8.79 11.71 6.87
C ARG A 242 7.35 11.55 6.40
N GLY A 243 6.79 12.61 5.83
CA GLY A 243 5.41 12.56 5.34
C GLY A 243 5.24 13.29 4.03
N TYR A 244 4.40 12.72 3.17
CA TYR A 244 4.15 13.21 1.83
C TYR A 244 2.68 13.16 1.53
N THR A 245 2.18 14.21 0.88
CA THR A 245 0.78 14.27 0.43
C THR A 245 0.72 14.01 -1.06
N PHE A 246 -0.09 13.05 -1.44
CA PHE A 246 -0.31 12.66 -2.82
C PHE A 246 -1.79 12.82 -3.18
N ARG A 247 -2.08 13.38 -4.36
CA ARG A 247 -3.42 13.48 -4.93
C ARG A 247 -3.65 12.32 -5.89
N ALA A 248 -4.82 11.68 -5.79
CA ALA A 248 -5.20 10.62 -6.72
C ALA A 248 -5.30 11.15 -8.16
N ILE A 249 -4.80 10.35 -9.10
CA ILE A 249 -4.92 10.58 -10.54
C ILE A 249 -5.53 9.34 -11.18
N GLY A 250 -6.67 9.50 -11.82
CA GLY A 250 -7.43 8.40 -12.37
C GLY A 250 -8.23 7.59 -11.33
N PRO A 251 -9.03 6.64 -11.80
CA PRO A 251 -9.87 5.79 -10.96
C PRO A 251 -9.04 4.70 -10.26
N VAL A 252 -9.66 4.06 -9.28
CA VAL A 252 -9.18 2.78 -8.74
C VAL A 252 -9.33 1.70 -9.82
N ILE A 253 -8.26 0.96 -10.08
CA ILE A 253 -8.24 -0.20 -10.98
C ILE A 253 -8.50 -1.45 -10.14
N GLU A 254 -9.53 -2.21 -10.48
CA GLU A 254 -9.93 -3.42 -9.77
C GLU A 254 -9.40 -4.67 -10.49
N GLY A 255 -8.70 -5.53 -9.77
CA GLY A 255 -7.99 -6.68 -10.35
C GLY A 255 -8.90 -7.75 -10.91
N ASP A 256 -10.03 -8.03 -10.25
CA ASP A 256 -11.06 -8.96 -10.72
C ASP A 256 -11.66 -8.50 -12.04
N LYS A 257 -12.04 -7.22 -12.17
CA LYS A 257 -12.56 -6.64 -13.42
C LYS A 257 -11.56 -6.78 -14.58
N ILE A 258 -10.27 -6.58 -14.32
CA ILE A 258 -9.23 -6.76 -15.35
C ILE A 258 -9.10 -8.24 -15.74
N ARG A 259 -9.07 -9.16 -14.76
CA ARG A 259 -8.99 -10.59 -15.01
C ARG A 259 -10.19 -11.10 -15.82
N ASP A 260 -11.41 -10.70 -15.44
CA ASP A 260 -12.64 -11.08 -16.14
C ASP A 260 -12.66 -10.57 -17.58
N ALA A 261 -12.29 -9.31 -17.81
CA ALA A 261 -12.19 -8.74 -19.15
C ALA A 261 -11.18 -9.48 -20.04
N ARG A 262 -10.04 -9.90 -19.47
CA ARG A 262 -9.03 -10.70 -20.19
C ARG A 262 -9.54 -12.10 -20.52
N ALA A 263 -10.24 -12.76 -19.59
CA ALA A 263 -10.82 -14.07 -19.80
C ALA A 263 -11.89 -14.07 -20.92
N VAL A 264 -12.74 -13.03 -20.96
CA VAL A 264 -13.73 -12.86 -22.04
C VAL A 264 -13.05 -12.69 -23.39
N ARG A 265 -12.03 -11.82 -23.50
CA ARG A 265 -11.27 -11.63 -24.75
C ARG A 265 -10.60 -12.91 -25.25
N ALA A 266 -10.02 -13.67 -24.33
CA ALA A 266 -9.37 -14.95 -24.69
C ALA A 266 -10.37 -15.96 -25.27
N ARG A 267 -11.58 -16.10 -24.66
CA ARG A 267 -12.66 -16.97 -25.16
C ARG A 267 -13.15 -16.53 -26.54
N SER A 268 -13.36 -15.23 -26.76
CA SER A 268 -13.79 -14.69 -28.05
C SER A 268 -12.76 -14.95 -29.16
N ALA A 269 -11.47 -14.80 -28.84
CA ALA A 269 -10.39 -15.09 -29.81
C ALA A 269 -10.27 -16.58 -30.16
N GLN A 270 -10.63 -17.49 -29.25
CA GLN A 270 -10.68 -18.94 -29.51
C GLN A 270 -11.90 -19.33 -30.35
N ALA A 271 -13.04 -18.67 -30.12
CA ALA A 271 -14.28 -18.95 -30.88
C ALA A 271 -14.23 -18.42 -32.33
N SER A 272 -13.30 -17.53 -32.66
CA SER A 272 -13.09 -16.96 -34.01
C SER A 272 -12.05 -17.69 -34.83
N ARG A 273 -11.46 -18.77 -34.32
CA ARG A 273 -10.51 -19.68 -35.03
C ARG A 273 -11.17 -20.98 -35.40
#